data_8401ea910aed41f1b15d09fa6411f7a6
#
_entry.id   8401ea910aed41f1b15d09fa6411f7a6
#
_cell.length_a   1.000
_cell.length_b   1.000
_cell.length_c   1.000
_cell.angle_alpha   90.00
_cell.angle_beta   90.00
_cell.angle_gamma   90.00
#
_symmetry.space_group_name_H-M   'P 1'
#
loop_
_entity.id
_entity.type
_entity.pdbx_description
1 polymer ?
#
loop_
_entity_poly.entity_id
_entity_poly.type
_entity_poly.pdbx_seq_one_letter_code
_entity_poly.pdbx_strand_id
1 'polypeptide(L)'
;IVIPASVTDIGYGVFGYSKELERIIVDSENTVYDSRNNCNAIMETATNKLVQACKNTMVPNDVVSVGSYAFEGIMVDVELPNGVIEIGYRAFYASGLTKILIPNSVQSIGDEAFISCNDVESILVESGNSVYDSRNDCNAIIKTSNNQLIVGCRNTVIPNDVAFIGDLAFKN
;
A
#
# COMPACT_ATOMS: atom_id res chain seq x y z
N ILE A 1 -20.58 -5.95 -0.36
CA ILE A 1 -20.90 -5.67 -1.76
C ILE A 1 -20.54 -6.88 -2.63
N VAL A 2 -21.25 -7.10 -3.74
CA VAL A 2 -20.94 -8.13 -4.74
C VAL A 2 -20.65 -7.44 -6.07
N ILE A 3 -19.55 -7.81 -6.71
CA ILE A 3 -19.15 -7.36 -8.05
C ILE A 3 -19.62 -8.42 -9.04
N PRO A 4 -20.55 -8.10 -9.96
CA PRO A 4 -21.09 -9.06 -10.92
C PRO A 4 -20.07 -9.55 -11.95
N ALA A 5 -20.36 -10.70 -12.59
CA ALA A 5 -19.55 -11.26 -13.68
C ALA A 5 -19.38 -10.32 -14.88
N SER A 6 -20.37 -9.43 -15.11
CA SER A 6 -20.37 -8.48 -16.24
C SER A 6 -19.45 -7.26 -16.06
N VAL A 7 -18.89 -7.04 -14.86
CA VAL A 7 -18.00 -5.91 -14.60
C VAL A 7 -16.60 -6.19 -15.15
N THR A 8 -16.16 -5.39 -16.11
CA THR A 8 -14.86 -5.53 -16.77
C THR A 8 -13.92 -4.35 -16.55
N ASP A 9 -14.39 -3.27 -15.92
CA ASP A 9 -13.59 -2.10 -15.58
C ASP A 9 -14.02 -1.51 -14.24
N ILE A 10 -13.05 -1.16 -13.40
CA ILE A 10 -13.24 -0.59 -12.07
C ILE A 10 -12.26 0.58 -11.92
N GLY A 11 -12.81 1.78 -11.73
CA GLY A 11 -12.02 3.00 -11.52
C GLY A 11 -11.22 2.98 -10.20
N TYR A 12 -10.35 3.95 -10.04
CA TYR A 12 -9.55 4.09 -8.81
C TYR A 12 -10.38 4.60 -7.64
N GLY A 13 -10.09 4.08 -6.43
CA GLY A 13 -10.67 4.58 -5.18
C GLY A 13 -12.20 4.46 -5.10
N VAL A 14 -12.82 3.54 -5.84
CA VAL A 14 -14.31 3.42 -5.94
C VAL A 14 -14.99 3.19 -4.58
N PHE A 15 -14.26 2.67 -3.61
CA PHE A 15 -14.73 2.47 -2.24
C PHE A 15 -13.89 3.26 -1.22
N GLY A 16 -13.16 4.27 -1.68
CA GLY A 16 -12.41 5.16 -0.79
C GLY A 16 -13.31 5.71 0.30
N TYR A 17 -12.78 5.77 1.54
CA TYR A 17 -13.51 6.21 2.74
C TYR A 17 -14.77 5.43 3.09
N SER A 18 -15.02 4.27 2.47
CA SER A 18 -16.14 3.37 2.84
C SER A 18 -15.81 2.59 4.11
N LYS A 19 -15.68 3.30 5.25
CA LYS A 19 -15.20 2.75 6.53
C LYS A 19 -16.00 1.59 7.07
N GLU A 20 -17.28 1.49 6.70
CA GLU A 20 -18.18 0.42 7.11
C GLU A 20 -18.27 -0.71 6.09
N LEU A 21 -17.54 -0.63 4.97
CA LEU A 21 -17.51 -1.72 4.00
C LEU A 21 -16.63 -2.87 4.53
N GLU A 22 -17.28 -3.93 4.97
CA GLU A 22 -16.62 -5.08 5.59
C GLU A 22 -16.33 -6.21 4.62
N ARG A 23 -17.07 -6.30 3.51
CA ARG A 23 -16.99 -7.44 2.61
C ARG A 23 -17.13 -7.04 1.14
N ILE A 24 -16.16 -7.52 0.35
CA ILE A 24 -16.18 -7.47 -1.12
C ILE A 24 -16.12 -8.91 -1.63
N ILE A 25 -17.07 -9.26 -2.50
CA ILE A 25 -17.10 -10.54 -3.20
C ILE A 25 -17.14 -10.23 -4.69
N VAL A 26 -16.32 -10.89 -5.45
CA VAL A 26 -16.40 -10.90 -6.91
C VAL A 26 -17.08 -12.20 -7.33
N ASP A 27 -18.03 -12.11 -8.26
CA ASP A 27 -18.72 -13.27 -8.83
C ASP A 27 -17.71 -14.23 -9.44
N SER A 28 -17.86 -15.53 -9.18
CA SER A 28 -16.92 -16.56 -9.65
C SER A 28 -16.85 -16.70 -11.17
N GLU A 29 -17.85 -16.18 -11.90
CA GLU A 29 -17.86 -16.15 -13.36
C GLU A 29 -17.22 -14.86 -13.94
N ASN A 30 -16.79 -13.93 -13.07
CA ASN A 30 -16.04 -12.76 -13.55
C ASN A 30 -14.67 -13.19 -14.08
N THR A 31 -14.34 -12.80 -15.31
CA THR A 31 -13.11 -13.21 -16.00
C THR A 31 -11.96 -12.22 -15.85
N VAL A 32 -12.22 -11.03 -15.28
CA VAL A 32 -11.23 -9.95 -15.13
C VAL A 32 -10.78 -9.83 -13.68
N TYR A 33 -11.74 -9.95 -12.76
CA TYR A 33 -11.51 -9.76 -11.33
C TYR A 33 -11.88 -11.00 -10.53
N ASP A 34 -11.30 -11.12 -9.36
CA ASP A 34 -11.66 -12.13 -8.37
C ASP A 34 -11.53 -11.60 -6.93
N SER A 35 -12.04 -12.37 -5.98
CA SER A 35 -11.83 -12.18 -4.53
C SER A 35 -11.29 -13.47 -3.91
N ARG A 36 -10.18 -13.96 -4.50
CA ARG A 36 -9.55 -15.25 -4.16
C ARG A 36 -9.29 -15.38 -2.66
N ASN A 37 -9.35 -16.62 -2.17
CA ASN A 37 -9.07 -16.94 -0.77
C ASN A 37 -9.94 -16.17 0.24
N ASN A 38 -11.11 -15.69 -0.17
CA ASN A 38 -11.97 -14.82 0.63
C ASN A 38 -11.25 -13.56 1.14
N CYS A 39 -10.37 -12.98 0.31
CA CYS A 39 -9.51 -11.86 0.71
C CYS A 39 -10.26 -10.56 1.04
N ASN A 40 -11.57 -10.49 0.79
CA ASN A 40 -12.38 -9.27 0.95
C ASN A 40 -11.80 -8.05 0.20
N ALA A 41 -11.27 -8.30 -0.99
CA ALA A 41 -10.72 -7.31 -1.89
C ALA A 41 -11.08 -7.62 -3.33
N ILE A 42 -10.87 -6.67 -4.22
CA ILE A 42 -10.93 -6.89 -5.66
C ILE A 42 -9.49 -7.10 -6.15
N MET A 43 -9.26 -8.27 -6.72
CA MET A 43 -8.00 -8.64 -7.36
C MET A 43 -8.17 -8.61 -8.87
N GLU A 44 -7.24 -8.04 -9.62
CA GLU A 44 -7.14 -8.22 -11.06
C GLU A 44 -6.43 -9.55 -11.34
N THR A 45 -7.17 -10.50 -11.93
CA THR A 45 -6.76 -11.90 -12.06
C THR A 45 -5.49 -12.07 -12.89
N ALA A 46 -5.36 -11.31 -13.99
CA ALA A 46 -4.26 -11.45 -14.94
C ALA A 46 -2.91 -10.95 -14.40
N THR A 47 -2.90 -9.97 -13.47
CA THR A 47 -1.70 -9.28 -12.99
C THR A 47 -1.40 -9.52 -11.52
N ASN A 48 -2.30 -10.16 -10.79
CA ASN A 48 -2.27 -10.29 -9.34
C ASN A 48 -2.19 -8.93 -8.61
N LYS A 49 -2.85 -7.94 -9.20
CA LYS A 49 -2.93 -6.59 -8.62
C LYS A 49 -4.11 -6.50 -7.66
N LEU A 50 -3.86 -6.02 -6.44
CA LEU A 50 -4.92 -5.63 -5.52
C LEU A 50 -5.47 -4.27 -5.96
N VAL A 51 -6.68 -4.27 -6.52
CA VAL A 51 -7.32 -3.07 -7.10
C VAL A 51 -8.01 -2.25 -6.03
N GLN A 52 -8.76 -2.90 -5.13
CA GLN A 52 -9.51 -2.22 -4.09
C GLN A 52 -9.69 -3.11 -2.87
N ALA A 53 -9.41 -2.55 -1.71
CA ALA A 53 -9.58 -3.18 -0.40
C ALA A 53 -10.83 -2.70 0.34
N CYS A 54 -11.14 -3.34 1.45
CA CYS A 54 -12.11 -2.90 2.45
C CYS A 54 -11.59 -3.19 3.87
N LYS A 55 -12.40 -2.88 4.89
CA LYS A 55 -12.03 -2.99 6.31
C LYS A 55 -11.46 -4.36 6.72
N ASN A 56 -11.99 -5.45 6.18
CA ASN A 56 -11.59 -6.81 6.52
C ASN A 56 -10.72 -7.47 5.45
N THR A 57 -10.01 -6.69 4.65
CA THR A 57 -9.13 -7.23 3.62
C THR A 57 -7.97 -8.00 4.23
N MET A 58 -7.78 -9.23 3.76
CA MET A 58 -6.59 -10.05 3.97
C MET A 58 -5.81 -10.10 2.66
N VAL A 59 -4.64 -9.48 2.63
CA VAL A 59 -3.84 -9.42 1.40
C VAL A 59 -3.33 -10.82 1.02
N PRO A 60 -3.71 -11.36 -0.16
CA PRO A 60 -3.23 -12.67 -0.59
C PRO A 60 -1.70 -12.71 -0.80
N ASN A 61 -1.09 -13.87 -0.54
CA ASN A 61 0.38 -14.02 -0.66
C ASN A 61 0.91 -13.92 -2.10
N ASP A 62 0.04 -14.02 -3.09
CA ASP A 62 0.36 -13.93 -4.52
C ASP A 62 0.15 -12.52 -5.10
N VAL A 63 -0.13 -11.51 -4.25
CA VAL A 63 -0.19 -10.12 -4.68
C VAL A 63 1.18 -9.65 -5.16
N VAL A 64 1.20 -9.12 -6.39
CA VAL A 64 2.39 -8.56 -7.04
C VAL A 64 2.41 -7.03 -6.98
N SER A 65 1.24 -6.39 -7.02
CA SER A 65 1.15 -4.94 -6.91
C SER A 65 -0.07 -4.48 -6.13
N VAL A 66 0.08 -3.37 -5.41
CA VAL A 66 -1.01 -2.65 -4.76
C VAL A 66 -1.42 -1.50 -5.65
N GLY A 67 -2.67 -1.47 -6.07
CA GLY A 67 -3.21 -0.49 -7.00
C GLY A 67 -3.25 0.93 -6.44
N SER A 68 -3.40 1.92 -7.33
CA SER A 68 -3.63 3.30 -6.93
C SER A 68 -4.92 3.42 -6.12
N TYR A 69 -4.85 4.12 -4.97
CA TYR A 69 -5.99 4.31 -4.04
C TYR A 69 -6.57 3.01 -3.45
N ALA A 70 -5.87 1.89 -3.53
CA ALA A 70 -6.41 0.58 -3.14
C ALA A 70 -6.88 0.51 -1.68
N PHE A 71 -6.23 1.22 -0.76
CA PHE A 71 -6.55 1.30 0.67
C PHE A 71 -6.94 2.72 1.11
N GLU A 72 -7.41 3.57 0.20
CA GLU A 72 -7.79 4.94 0.52
C GLU A 72 -8.83 5.02 1.63
N GLY A 73 -8.49 5.68 2.72
CA GLY A 73 -9.39 5.89 3.87
C GLY A 73 -9.76 4.61 4.64
N ILE A 74 -9.08 3.48 4.40
CA ILE A 74 -9.31 2.22 5.11
C ILE A 74 -8.53 2.26 6.45
N MET A 75 -9.25 2.09 7.55
CA MET A 75 -8.73 2.28 8.91
C MET A 75 -8.23 0.97 9.53
N VAL A 76 -7.21 0.34 8.90
CA VAL A 76 -6.62 -0.93 9.37
C VAL A 76 -5.12 -0.96 9.10
N ASP A 77 -4.39 -1.68 9.96
CA ASP A 77 -3.02 -2.08 9.63
C ASP A 77 -3.01 -3.20 8.59
N VAL A 78 -2.09 -3.12 7.65
CA VAL A 78 -1.96 -4.05 6.55
C VAL A 78 -0.53 -4.59 6.50
N GLU A 79 -0.39 -5.91 6.35
CA GLU A 79 0.88 -6.55 6.08
C GLU A 79 0.96 -6.92 4.59
N LEU A 80 1.98 -6.42 3.91
CA LEU A 80 2.22 -6.74 2.50
C LEU A 80 3.09 -8.01 2.39
N PRO A 81 2.74 -8.97 1.51
CA PRO A 81 3.54 -10.16 1.31
C PRO A 81 4.84 -9.87 0.55
N ASN A 82 5.84 -10.76 0.72
CA ASN A 82 7.16 -10.67 0.08
C ASN A 82 7.15 -10.84 -1.45
N GLY A 83 5.99 -10.87 -2.09
CA GLY A 83 5.84 -10.89 -3.56
C GLY A 83 5.54 -9.51 -4.15
N VAL A 84 5.22 -8.52 -3.30
CA VAL A 84 4.85 -7.18 -3.77
C VAL A 84 6.06 -6.44 -4.31
N ILE A 85 5.99 -6.03 -5.59
CA ILE A 85 7.05 -5.25 -6.26
C ILE A 85 6.67 -3.78 -6.44
N GLU A 86 5.38 -3.46 -6.39
CA GLU A 86 4.88 -2.10 -6.63
C GLU A 86 3.80 -1.70 -5.63
N ILE A 87 3.92 -0.49 -5.09
CA ILE A 87 2.88 0.21 -4.33
C ILE A 87 2.47 1.43 -5.17
N GLY A 88 1.20 1.49 -5.57
CA GLY A 88 0.69 2.49 -6.50
C GLY A 88 0.55 3.90 -5.92
N TYR A 89 0.23 4.85 -6.78
CA TYR A 89 -0.08 6.23 -6.43
C TYR A 89 -1.19 6.29 -5.38
N ARG A 90 -0.95 7.00 -4.26
CA ARG A 90 -1.90 7.14 -3.15
C ARG A 90 -2.50 5.82 -2.64
N ALA A 91 -1.77 4.72 -2.76
CA ALA A 91 -2.30 3.39 -2.42
C ALA A 91 -2.88 3.31 -1.01
N PHE A 92 -2.29 4.00 -0.04
CA PHE A 92 -2.71 4.06 1.36
C PHE A 92 -3.13 5.47 1.80
N TYR A 93 -3.52 6.33 0.87
CA TYR A 93 -3.91 7.70 1.16
C TYR A 93 -4.96 7.77 2.29
N ALA A 94 -4.68 8.59 3.30
CA ALA A 94 -5.54 8.79 4.47
C ALA A 94 -5.99 7.49 5.17
N SER A 95 -5.17 6.42 5.09
CA SER A 95 -5.45 5.15 5.77
C SER A 95 -5.08 5.23 7.27
N GLY A 96 -5.64 4.30 8.05
CA GLY A 96 -5.38 4.21 9.49
C GLY A 96 -4.16 3.35 9.85
N LEU A 97 -3.13 3.32 9.00
CA LEU A 97 -1.91 2.60 9.30
C LEU A 97 -1.24 3.19 10.55
N THR A 98 -0.85 2.33 11.48
CA THR A 98 0.00 2.69 12.63
C THR A 98 1.47 2.35 12.38
N LYS A 99 1.71 1.40 11.48
CA LYS A 99 3.05 0.99 11.04
C LYS A 99 3.09 0.83 9.52
N ILE A 100 4.25 1.12 8.94
CA ILE A 100 4.57 0.86 7.54
C ILE A 100 5.74 -0.14 7.51
N LEU A 101 5.49 -1.34 6.98
CA LEU A 101 6.52 -2.34 6.71
C LEU A 101 6.62 -2.51 5.19
N ILE A 102 7.77 -2.16 4.63
CA ILE A 102 8.07 -2.31 3.19
C ILE A 102 8.85 -3.60 2.98
N PRO A 103 8.28 -4.59 2.27
CA PRO A 103 8.98 -5.82 1.93
C PRO A 103 10.26 -5.59 1.11
N ASN A 104 11.21 -6.50 1.22
CA ASN A 104 12.46 -6.43 0.47
C ASN A 104 12.27 -6.55 -1.05
N SER A 105 11.14 -7.10 -1.51
CA SER A 105 10.76 -7.22 -2.92
C SER A 105 10.31 -5.91 -3.58
N VAL A 106 9.91 -4.89 -2.79
CA VAL A 106 9.34 -3.65 -3.33
C VAL A 106 10.40 -2.85 -4.09
N GLN A 107 10.11 -2.57 -5.36
CA GLN A 107 10.98 -1.82 -6.28
C GLN A 107 10.43 -0.44 -6.62
N SER A 108 9.12 -0.21 -6.43
CA SER A 108 8.48 1.07 -6.73
C SER A 108 7.45 1.43 -5.68
N ILE A 109 7.52 2.68 -5.22
CA ILE A 109 6.51 3.32 -4.37
C ILE A 109 6.04 4.57 -5.12
N GLY A 110 4.76 4.60 -5.45
CA GLY A 110 4.12 5.70 -6.15
C GLY A 110 4.05 6.97 -5.31
N ASP A 111 3.95 8.10 -5.97
CA ASP A 111 3.84 9.39 -5.30
C ASP A 111 2.66 9.41 -4.33
N GLU A 112 2.87 10.06 -3.18
CA GLU A 112 1.85 10.24 -2.16
C GLU A 112 1.25 8.91 -1.60
N ALA A 113 1.95 7.76 -1.76
CA ALA A 113 1.41 6.45 -1.39
C ALA A 113 0.92 6.37 0.06
N PHE A 114 1.58 7.07 0.99
CA PHE A 114 1.28 7.06 2.42
C PHE A 114 0.86 8.43 2.98
N ILE A 115 0.48 9.36 2.11
CA ILE A 115 0.13 10.71 2.55
C ILE A 115 -1.12 10.71 3.43
N SER A 116 -1.15 11.55 4.46
CA SER A 116 -2.26 11.65 5.43
C SER A 116 -2.52 10.38 6.25
N CYS A 117 -1.51 9.50 6.37
CA CYS A 117 -1.52 8.39 7.34
C CYS A 117 -1.10 8.91 8.73
N ASN A 118 -1.97 9.69 9.36
CA ASN A 118 -1.63 10.51 10.55
C ASN A 118 -1.27 9.69 11.81
N ASP A 119 -1.61 8.40 11.83
CA ASP A 119 -1.41 7.51 12.98
C ASP A 119 -0.09 6.71 12.90
N VAL A 120 0.73 6.90 11.85
CA VAL A 120 1.97 6.16 11.66
C VAL A 120 3.01 6.52 12.73
N GLU A 121 3.42 5.50 13.48
CA GLU A 121 4.43 5.58 14.54
C GLU A 121 5.74 4.89 14.17
N SER A 122 5.69 3.92 13.25
CA SER A 122 6.83 3.10 12.86
C SER A 122 6.89 2.89 11.36
N ILE A 123 8.08 3.08 10.79
CA ILE A 123 8.39 2.83 9.38
C ILE A 123 9.64 1.95 9.30
N LEU A 124 9.52 0.80 8.65
CA LEU A 124 10.63 -0.12 8.45
C LEU A 124 10.65 -0.59 6.98
N VAL A 125 11.83 -0.62 6.40
CA VAL A 125 12.12 -1.33 5.15
C VAL A 125 12.88 -2.60 5.48
N GLU A 126 12.42 -3.75 5.01
CA GLU A 126 13.09 -5.03 5.25
C GLU A 126 14.52 -5.04 4.68
N SER A 127 15.40 -5.70 5.41
CA SER A 127 16.80 -5.86 5.00
C SER A 127 16.87 -6.60 3.66
N GLY A 128 17.79 -6.16 2.78
CA GLY A 128 17.96 -6.72 1.44
C GLY A 128 17.11 -6.04 0.36
N ASN A 129 16.26 -5.08 0.69
CA ASN A 129 15.65 -4.23 -0.34
C ASN A 129 16.75 -3.43 -1.05
N SER A 130 16.78 -3.49 -2.39
CA SER A 130 17.83 -2.87 -3.20
C SER A 130 17.56 -1.41 -3.58
N VAL A 131 16.34 -0.93 -3.35
CA VAL A 131 15.87 0.40 -3.79
C VAL A 131 15.66 1.34 -2.62
N TYR A 132 15.19 0.80 -1.49
CA TYR A 132 14.82 1.56 -0.30
C TYR A 132 15.50 1.02 0.95
N ASP A 133 15.67 1.85 1.94
CA ASP A 133 16.09 1.44 3.28
C ASP A 133 15.47 2.33 4.38
N SER A 134 15.61 1.86 5.63
CA SER A 134 15.34 2.62 6.85
C SER A 134 16.56 2.58 7.77
N ARG A 135 17.73 2.95 7.20
CA ARG A 135 19.05 2.89 7.84
C ARG A 135 19.06 3.55 9.22
N ASN A 136 19.85 2.99 10.14
CA ASN A 136 20.02 3.51 11.50
C ASN A 136 18.71 3.59 12.28
N ASP A 137 17.73 2.72 11.98
CA ASP A 137 16.41 2.71 12.60
C ASP A 137 15.71 4.08 12.53
N CYS A 138 15.88 4.78 11.40
CA CYS A 138 15.48 6.17 11.25
C CYS A 138 13.96 6.41 11.21
N ASN A 139 13.13 5.36 11.20
CA ASN A 139 11.67 5.49 11.03
C ASN A 139 11.28 6.30 9.78
N ALA A 140 11.89 6.00 8.65
CA ALA A 140 11.63 6.64 7.38
C ALA A 140 11.87 5.67 6.22
N ILE A 141 11.33 5.97 5.05
CA ILE A 141 11.70 5.33 3.80
C ILE A 141 12.70 6.23 3.08
N ILE A 142 13.90 5.73 2.84
CA ILE A 142 14.96 6.44 2.11
C ILE A 142 15.23 5.71 0.81
N LYS A 143 15.25 6.44 -0.30
CA LYS A 143 15.67 5.93 -1.60
C LYS A 143 17.19 5.87 -1.66
N THR A 144 17.75 4.66 -1.80
CA THR A 144 19.20 4.41 -1.70
C THR A 144 20.02 5.09 -2.78
N SER A 145 19.47 5.22 -4.01
CA SER A 145 20.19 5.73 -5.19
C SER A 145 20.59 7.20 -5.09
N ASN A 146 19.91 8.01 -4.27
CA ASN A 146 20.14 9.45 -4.15
C ASN A 146 20.04 9.97 -2.71
N ASN A 147 19.93 9.07 -1.73
CA ASN A 147 19.74 9.42 -0.31
C ASN A 147 18.55 10.36 -0.05
N GLN A 148 17.45 10.16 -0.80
CA GLN A 148 16.24 10.94 -0.64
C GLN A 148 15.32 10.28 0.39
N LEU A 149 14.95 11.01 1.44
CA LEU A 149 13.87 10.63 2.36
C LEU A 149 12.53 10.91 1.66
N ILE A 150 11.76 9.86 1.37
CA ILE A 150 10.48 9.95 0.66
C ILE A 150 9.25 9.83 1.55
N VAL A 151 9.37 9.16 2.69
CA VAL A 151 8.30 9.06 3.71
C VAL A 151 8.93 9.11 5.08
N GLY A 152 8.45 10.00 5.93
CA GLY A 152 8.80 10.06 7.34
C GLY A 152 7.53 10.05 8.21
N CYS A 153 7.68 9.94 9.51
CA CYS A 153 6.61 10.04 10.50
C CYS A 153 7.06 10.88 11.70
N ARG A 154 6.19 11.04 12.69
CA ARG A 154 6.48 11.83 13.90
C ARG A 154 7.70 11.35 14.69
N ASN A 155 8.07 10.07 14.56
CA ASN A 155 9.18 9.46 15.27
C ASN A 155 10.45 9.34 14.40
N THR A 156 10.47 9.97 13.22
CA THR A 156 11.63 9.92 12.31
C THR A 156 12.82 10.66 12.89
N VAL A 157 13.98 9.98 12.89
CA VAL A 157 15.29 10.61 13.13
C VAL A 157 16.04 10.66 11.80
N ILE A 158 16.16 11.85 11.23
CA ILE A 158 16.75 12.00 9.89
C ILE A 158 18.26 11.68 9.95
N PRO A 159 18.75 10.66 9.21
CA PRO A 159 20.17 10.35 9.14
C PRO A 159 21.00 11.48 8.53
N ASN A 160 22.25 11.65 9.00
CA ASN A 160 23.14 12.71 8.55
C ASN A 160 23.54 12.63 7.06
N ASP A 161 23.39 11.48 6.44
CA ASP A 161 23.69 11.21 5.02
C ASP A 161 22.47 11.37 4.10
N VAL A 162 21.32 11.75 4.62
CA VAL A 162 20.17 12.16 3.80
C VAL A 162 20.52 13.44 3.07
N ALA A 163 20.48 13.38 1.73
CA ALA A 163 20.84 14.49 0.89
C ALA A 163 19.63 15.37 0.50
N PHE A 164 18.43 14.79 0.53
CA PHE A 164 17.21 15.47 0.10
C PHE A 164 15.98 14.94 0.85
N ILE A 165 15.08 15.83 1.26
CA ILE A 165 13.77 15.49 1.80
C ILE A 165 12.76 15.71 0.68
N GLY A 166 12.09 14.65 0.26
CA GLY A 166 11.13 14.66 -0.84
C GLY A 166 9.89 15.50 -0.53
N ASP A 167 9.16 15.88 -1.57
CA ASP A 167 7.92 16.61 -1.44
C ASP A 167 6.93 15.81 -0.57
N LEU A 168 6.26 16.50 0.35
CA LEU A 168 5.24 15.92 1.22
C LEU A 168 5.71 14.75 2.12
N ALA A 169 7.05 14.52 2.26
CA ALA A 169 7.62 13.39 2.99
C ALA A 169 7.11 13.25 4.44
N PHE A 170 6.70 14.34 5.08
CA PHE A 170 6.15 14.38 6.44
C PHE A 170 4.68 14.81 6.50
N LYS A 171 3.94 14.69 5.39
CA LYS A 171 2.51 15.00 5.35
C LYS A 171 1.68 13.79 5.77
N ASN A 172 1.98 13.29 6.98
CA ASN A 172 1.32 12.16 7.63
C ASN A 172 0.72 12.61 8.95
#